data_7f1a4a9179d6d7ba3769c49bd6e1747d
#
_entry.id   7f1a4a9179d6d7ba3769c49bd6e1747d
#
_cell.length_a   1.000
_cell.length_b   1.000
_cell.length_c   1.000
_cell.angle_alpha   90.00
_cell.angle_beta   90.00
_cell.angle_gamma   90.00
#
_symmetry.space_group_name_H-M   'P 1'
#
loop_
_entity.id
_entity.type
_entity.pdbx_description
1 polymer ?
#
loop_
_entity_poly.entity_id
_entity_poly.type
_entity_poly.pdbx_seq_one_letter_code
_entity_poly.pdbx_strand_id
1 'polypeptide(L)'
;MTPADRPRRLDLQQRSVMAGEAAAAAAEVEVALDQPLDPTSAAFFDVDNTVMQGASIFHFARGLHRRDFFTTRDLLGAAWMQLYFRIAGKEDPEHVAEARNSALSFIAGHTVAELEELGEEIFDEAMAHRIWPGTRALAQLHLDEGQRVWLVTAAPIEIAQIIARRLGLTGAMGTVSEHLDGIYTGRLVGDLLHGPAKSEAILALAAREGLDLSRCSAYSDSVNDLPMLGLVGDPCAIIPDAKLRAHAREHGWRIH
;
A
#
# COMPACT_ATOMS: atom_id res chain seq x y z
N MET A 1 -35.14 -21.35 9.04
CA MET A 1 -34.07 -20.51 8.50
C MET A 1 -34.24 -20.51 6.99
N THR A 2 -34.76 -19.42 6.46
CA THR A 2 -35.08 -19.27 5.02
C THR A 2 -33.79 -18.98 4.25
N PRO A 3 -33.68 -19.40 2.95
CA PRO A 3 -32.46 -19.23 2.15
C PRO A 3 -32.08 -17.77 1.79
N ALA A 4 -32.76 -16.78 2.37
CA ALA A 4 -32.66 -15.36 2.00
C ALA A 4 -31.59 -14.56 2.76
N ASP A 5 -30.85 -15.17 3.68
CA ASP A 5 -29.96 -14.43 4.62
C ASP A 5 -28.47 -14.75 4.43
N ARG A 6 -28.06 -15.11 3.22
CA ARG A 6 -26.62 -15.14 2.90
C ARG A 6 -26.21 -13.75 2.44
N PRO A 7 -25.22 -13.11 3.09
CA PRO A 7 -24.68 -11.84 2.62
C PRO A 7 -24.24 -12.00 1.16
N ARG A 8 -24.71 -11.11 0.28
CA ARG A 8 -24.28 -11.09 -1.13
C ARG A 8 -22.77 -10.98 -1.16
N ARG A 9 -22.09 -11.97 -1.75
CA ARG A 9 -20.64 -11.87 -1.99
C ARG A 9 -20.41 -10.73 -2.98
N LEU A 10 -19.58 -9.78 -2.57
CA LEU A 10 -19.12 -8.70 -3.43
C LEU A 10 -18.28 -9.30 -4.59
N ASP A 11 -18.46 -8.79 -5.79
CA ASP A 11 -17.60 -9.14 -6.91
C ASP A 11 -16.19 -8.52 -6.76
N LEU A 12 -15.26 -8.90 -7.64
CA LEU A 12 -13.87 -8.42 -7.58
C LEU A 12 -13.77 -6.90 -7.68
N GLN A 13 -14.59 -6.28 -8.52
CA GLN A 13 -14.61 -4.84 -8.69
C GLN A 13 -15.11 -4.13 -7.43
N GLN A 14 -16.19 -4.62 -6.83
CA GLN A 14 -16.73 -4.07 -5.59
C GLN A 14 -15.72 -4.18 -4.44
N ARG A 15 -14.99 -5.28 -4.34
CA ARG A 15 -13.93 -5.45 -3.33
C ARG A 15 -12.75 -4.52 -3.56
N SER A 16 -12.37 -4.30 -4.83
CA SER A 16 -11.31 -3.36 -5.19
C SER A 16 -11.70 -1.93 -4.82
N VAL A 17 -12.93 -1.52 -5.11
CA VAL A 17 -13.46 -0.21 -4.71
C VAL A 17 -13.47 -0.06 -3.19
N MET A 18 -14.00 -1.04 -2.45
CA MET A 18 -13.99 -1.00 -0.97
C MET A 18 -12.59 -0.89 -0.40
N ALA A 19 -11.62 -1.63 -0.97
CA ALA A 19 -10.23 -1.54 -0.53
C ALA A 19 -9.65 -0.15 -0.80
N GLY A 20 -9.94 0.44 -1.96
CA GLY A 20 -9.52 1.78 -2.32
C GLY A 20 -10.12 2.85 -1.42
N GLU A 21 -11.42 2.79 -1.18
CA GLU A 21 -12.11 3.71 -0.27
C GLU A 21 -11.60 3.60 1.17
N ALA A 22 -11.40 2.37 1.67
CA ALA A 22 -10.86 2.13 3.00
C ALA A 22 -9.43 2.67 3.14
N ALA A 23 -8.57 2.46 2.14
CA ALA A 23 -7.21 2.97 2.13
C ALA A 23 -7.20 4.51 2.10
N ALA A 24 -8.04 5.14 1.28
CA ALA A 24 -8.17 6.59 1.24
C ALA A 24 -8.70 7.17 2.57
N ALA A 25 -9.65 6.49 3.21
CA ALA A 25 -10.17 6.91 4.51
C ALA A 25 -9.15 6.75 5.65
N ALA A 26 -8.30 5.74 5.57
CA ALA A 26 -7.24 5.48 6.57
C ALA A 26 -5.97 6.31 6.32
N ALA A 27 -5.85 7.01 5.19
CA ALA A 27 -4.71 7.85 4.90
C ALA A 27 -4.62 9.00 5.92
N GLU A 28 -3.52 9.06 6.65
CA GLU A 28 -3.22 10.17 7.55
C GLU A 28 -2.88 11.41 6.73
N VAL A 29 -3.57 12.50 7.02
CA VAL A 29 -3.20 13.83 6.57
C VAL A 29 -2.54 14.50 7.77
N GLU A 30 -1.21 14.54 7.81
CA GLU A 30 -0.55 15.51 8.67
C GLU A 30 -0.93 16.90 8.16
N VAL A 31 -1.65 17.64 8.99
CA VAL A 31 -1.91 19.05 8.71
C VAL A 31 -0.55 19.74 8.79
N ALA A 32 0.11 19.90 7.65
CA ALA A 32 1.27 20.73 7.55
C ALA A 32 0.89 22.11 8.09
N LEU A 33 1.70 22.67 8.98
CA LEU A 33 1.47 24.00 9.56
C LEU A 33 1.45 25.09 8.47
N ASP A 34 2.02 24.80 7.30
CA ASP A 34 1.95 25.61 6.09
C ASP A 34 1.06 24.95 5.05
N GLN A 35 0.06 25.67 4.55
CA GLN A 35 -0.75 25.20 3.44
C GLN A 35 0.14 24.99 2.20
N PRO A 36 -0.06 23.87 1.44
CA PRO A 36 0.69 23.64 0.22
C PRO A 36 0.53 24.80 -0.76
N LEU A 37 1.62 25.20 -1.41
CA LEU A 37 1.62 26.24 -2.44
C LEU A 37 0.73 25.86 -3.63
N ASP A 38 0.65 24.54 -3.91
CA ASP A 38 -0.28 23.97 -4.90
C ASP A 38 -1.15 22.88 -4.27
N PRO A 39 -2.32 23.26 -3.70
CA PRO A 39 -3.20 22.31 -3.03
C PRO A 39 -3.92 21.36 -4.00
N THR A 40 -3.82 21.58 -5.31
CA THR A 40 -4.50 20.78 -6.33
C THR A 40 -3.61 19.73 -6.97
N SER A 41 -2.31 19.73 -6.68
CA SER A 41 -1.37 18.73 -7.18
C SER A 41 -0.78 17.87 -6.07
N ALA A 42 -0.36 16.66 -6.41
CA ALA A 42 0.26 15.72 -5.50
C ALA A 42 1.20 14.76 -6.24
N ALA A 43 2.09 14.11 -5.49
CA ALA A 43 2.92 13.03 -5.98
C ALA A 43 2.58 11.73 -5.24
N PHE A 44 2.40 10.64 -6.00
CA PHE A 44 2.07 9.32 -5.50
C PHE A 44 3.26 8.37 -5.72
N PHE A 45 3.73 7.75 -4.66
CA PHE A 45 4.88 6.85 -4.72
C PHE A 45 4.47 5.44 -4.29
N ASP A 46 4.71 4.44 -5.14
CA ASP A 46 4.79 3.08 -4.66
C ASP A 46 5.95 2.92 -3.67
N VAL A 47 5.91 1.91 -2.81
CA VAL A 47 6.90 1.73 -1.74
C VAL A 47 7.95 0.69 -2.11
N ASP A 48 7.52 -0.53 -2.43
CA ASP A 48 8.38 -1.70 -2.57
C ASP A 48 9.21 -1.62 -3.86
N ASN A 49 10.53 -1.58 -3.75
CA ASN A 49 11.50 -1.31 -4.82
C ASN A 49 11.39 0.07 -5.52
N THR A 50 10.48 0.92 -5.07
CA THR A 50 10.34 2.31 -5.54
C THR A 50 10.90 3.30 -4.52
N VAL A 51 10.38 3.34 -3.29
CA VAL A 51 10.90 4.18 -2.19
C VAL A 51 11.96 3.45 -1.39
N MET A 52 11.81 2.14 -1.20
CA MET A 52 12.76 1.32 -0.46
C MET A 52 13.17 0.05 -1.21
N GLN A 53 14.34 -0.47 -0.84
CA GLN A 53 14.87 -1.72 -1.40
C GLN A 53 14.13 -2.94 -0.83
N GLY A 54 13.53 -3.74 -1.71
CA GLY A 54 12.82 -4.97 -1.36
C GLY A 54 11.40 -4.71 -0.89
N ALA A 55 10.74 -5.75 -0.40
CA ALA A 55 9.37 -5.68 0.06
C ALA A 55 9.30 -5.25 1.52
N SER A 56 8.60 -4.15 1.79
CA SER A 56 8.40 -3.58 3.14
C SER A 56 7.78 -4.59 4.09
N ILE A 57 6.77 -5.33 3.64
CA ILE A 57 6.12 -6.38 4.42
C ILE A 57 7.09 -7.49 4.84
N PHE A 58 8.08 -7.84 4.00
CA PHE A 58 9.06 -8.87 4.34
C PHE A 58 9.98 -8.41 5.49
N HIS A 59 10.45 -7.17 5.45
CA HIS A 59 11.29 -6.61 6.50
C HIS A 59 10.53 -6.47 7.81
N PHE A 60 9.29 -6.05 7.73
CA PHE A 60 8.39 -5.94 8.87
C PHE A 60 8.10 -7.31 9.49
N ALA A 61 7.66 -8.28 8.71
CA ALA A 61 7.38 -9.64 9.19
C ALA A 61 8.62 -10.28 9.85
N ARG A 62 9.81 -10.06 9.27
CA ARG A 62 11.06 -10.53 9.87
C ARG A 62 11.36 -9.85 11.22
N GLY A 63 11.05 -8.56 11.33
CA GLY A 63 11.18 -7.79 12.58
C GLY A 63 10.24 -8.30 13.67
N LEU A 64 8.97 -8.53 13.34
CA LEU A 64 7.97 -9.11 14.22
C LEU A 64 8.36 -10.52 14.68
N HIS A 65 8.86 -11.35 13.76
CA HIS A 65 9.30 -12.70 14.11
C HIS A 65 10.47 -12.69 15.11
N ARG A 66 11.42 -11.75 14.99
CA ARG A 66 12.54 -11.61 15.94
C ARG A 66 12.09 -11.21 17.35
N ARG A 67 10.88 -10.66 17.46
CA ARG A 67 10.23 -10.23 18.71
C ARG A 67 9.22 -11.25 19.24
N ASP A 68 9.24 -12.47 18.68
CA ASP A 68 8.33 -13.56 19.04
C ASP A 68 6.84 -13.20 18.90
N PHE A 69 6.53 -12.17 18.06
CA PHE A 69 5.16 -11.77 17.78
C PHE A 69 4.35 -12.88 17.09
N PHE A 70 5.02 -13.72 16.31
CA PHE A 70 4.46 -14.92 15.72
C PHE A 70 5.53 -16.01 15.54
N THR A 71 5.08 -17.28 15.45
CA THR A 71 5.96 -18.42 15.36
C THR A 71 6.47 -18.67 13.94
N THR A 72 7.56 -19.47 13.81
CA THR A 72 8.03 -19.96 12.50
C THR A 72 6.96 -20.75 11.74
N ARG A 73 6.00 -21.37 12.45
CA ARG A 73 4.87 -22.10 11.85
C ARG A 73 3.90 -21.15 11.16
N ASP A 74 3.65 -19.99 11.73
CA ASP A 74 2.80 -18.96 11.15
C ASP A 74 3.44 -18.39 9.88
N LEU A 75 4.77 -18.17 9.90
CA LEU A 75 5.55 -17.77 8.73
C LEU A 75 5.51 -18.79 7.60
N LEU A 76 5.67 -20.08 7.94
CA LEU A 76 5.62 -21.14 6.94
C LEU A 76 4.23 -21.25 6.31
N GLY A 77 3.18 -21.05 7.09
CA GLY A 77 1.80 -20.96 6.59
C GLY A 77 1.62 -19.82 5.59
N ALA A 78 2.08 -18.62 5.93
CA ALA A 78 2.03 -17.45 5.06
C ALA A 78 2.89 -17.61 3.79
N ALA A 79 4.11 -18.15 3.92
CA ALA A 79 5.01 -18.42 2.79
C ALA A 79 4.46 -19.50 1.85
N TRP A 80 3.89 -20.56 2.41
CA TRP A 80 3.21 -21.61 1.63
C TRP A 80 2.04 -21.04 0.84
N MET A 81 1.28 -20.17 1.46
CA MET A 81 0.15 -19.50 0.83
C MET A 81 0.58 -18.58 -0.31
N GLN A 82 1.66 -17.81 -0.12
CA GLN A 82 2.22 -16.95 -1.17
C GLN A 82 2.79 -17.76 -2.35
N LEU A 83 3.40 -18.93 -2.06
CA LEU A 83 3.85 -19.87 -3.09
C LEU A 83 2.66 -20.51 -3.83
N TYR A 84 1.61 -20.90 -3.11
CA TYR A 84 0.39 -21.41 -3.69
C TYR A 84 -0.28 -20.39 -4.64
N PHE A 85 -0.36 -19.11 -4.26
CA PHE A 85 -0.86 -18.04 -5.13
C PHE A 85 -0.01 -17.82 -6.39
N ARG A 86 1.30 -17.96 -6.28
CA ARG A 86 2.20 -17.86 -7.44
C ARG A 86 2.04 -19.01 -8.42
N ILE A 87 1.77 -20.21 -7.93
CA ILE A 87 1.68 -21.44 -8.74
C ILE A 87 0.24 -21.66 -9.22
N ALA A 88 -0.75 -21.44 -8.35
CA ALA A 88 -2.16 -21.68 -8.65
C ALA A 88 -2.81 -20.60 -9.51
N GLY A 89 -2.13 -19.51 -9.83
CA GLY A 89 -2.42 -18.40 -10.79
C GLY A 89 -3.74 -18.41 -11.59
N LYS A 90 -4.66 -19.29 -11.28
CA LYS A 90 -5.99 -19.46 -11.85
C LYS A 90 -6.93 -20.15 -10.85
N GLU A 91 -8.05 -19.46 -10.57
CA GLU A 91 -9.35 -20.09 -10.40
C GLU A 91 -9.66 -20.80 -9.07
N ASP A 92 -9.93 -20.09 -8.03
CA ASP A 92 -11.18 -20.22 -7.28
C ASP A 92 -11.30 -19.05 -6.29
N PRO A 93 -12.24 -18.11 -6.45
CA PRO A 93 -12.40 -16.96 -5.54
C PRO A 93 -12.65 -17.37 -4.08
N GLU A 94 -13.19 -18.59 -3.84
CA GLU A 94 -13.46 -19.07 -2.48
C GLU A 94 -12.18 -19.45 -1.74
N HIS A 95 -11.30 -20.21 -2.39
CA HIS A 95 -10.02 -20.63 -1.81
C HIS A 95 -9.05 -19.44 -1.64
N VAL A 96 -9.14 -18.45 -2.54
CA VAL A 96 -8.38 -17.19 -2.43
C VAL A 96 -8.81 -16.38 -1.20
N ALA A 97 -10.11 -16.31 -0.93
CA ALA A 97 -10.64 -15.60 0.24
C ALA A 97 -10.30 -16.31 1.57
N GLU A 98 -10.40 -17.65 1.62
CA GLU A 98 -10.02 -18.44 2.80
C GLU A 98 -8.52 -18.34 3.08
N ALA A 99 -7.70 -18.45 2.03
CA ALA A 99 -6.27 -18.33 2.14
C ALA A 99 -5.84 -16.93 2.63
N ARG A 100 -6.52 -15.88 2.18
CA ARG A 100 -6.30 -14.50 2.60
C ARG A 100 -6.66 -14.27 4.07
N ASN A 101 -7.83 -14.79 4.49
CA ASN A 101 -8.26 -14.72 5.88
C ASN A 101 -7.31 -15.49 6.81
N SER A 102 -6.73 -16.60 6.32
CA SER A 102 -5.73 -17.36 7.07
C SER A 102 -4.39 -16.63 7.17
N ALA A 103 -4.02 -15.82 6.15
CA ALA A 103 -2.76 -15.07 6.14
C ALA A 103 -2.70 -13.97 7.21
N LEU A 104 -3.86 -13.44 7.61
CA LEU A 104 -3.96 -12.39 8.63
C LEU A 104 -4.40 -12.92 10.00
N SER A 105 -4.65 -14.23 10.11
CA SER A 105 -5.06 -14.82 11.39
C SER A 105 -4.01 -14.64 12.49
N PHE A 106 -2.73 -14.43 12.14
CA PHE A 106 -1.66 -14.24 13.11
C PHE A 106 -1.71 -12.89 13.82
N ILE A 107 -2.36 -11.85 13.22
CA ILE A 107 -2.55 -10.55 13.89
C ILE A 107 -3.85 -10.48 14.67
N ALA A 108 -4.75 -11.46 14.51
CA ALA A 108 -6.03 -11.46 15.21
C ALA A 108 -5.82 -11.47 16.74
N GLY A 109 -6.52 -10.57 17.43
CA GLY A 109 -6.43 -10.41 18.87
C GLY A 109 -5.30 -9.48 19.35
N HIS A 110 -4.38 -9.06 18.49
CA HIS A 110 -3.40 -8.02 18.80
C HIS A 110 -4.01 -6.63 18.62
N THR A 111 -3.47 -5.64 19.32
CA THR A 111 -3.94 -4.26 19.20
C THR A 111 -3.22 -3.50 18.08
N VAL A 112 -3.90 -2.51 17.50
CA VAL A 112 -3.29 -1.58 16.53
C VAL A 112 -2.08 -0.88 17.15
N ALA A 113 -2.22 -0.39 18.38
CA ALA A 113 -1.14 0.32 19.09
C ALA A 113 0.12 -0.55 19.29
N GLU A 114 -0.05 -1.85 19.64
CA GLU A 114 1.07 -2.79 19.74
C GLU A 114 1.82 -2.95 18.40
N LEU A 115 1.07 -3.07 17.31
CA LEU A 115 1.66 -3.25 15.99
C LEU A 115 2.36 -1.97 15.49
N GLU A 116 1.82 -0.80 15.82
CA GLU A 116 2.44 0.50 15.53
C GLU A 116 3.74 0.70 16.31
N GLU A 117 3.74 0.41 17.62
CA GLU A 117 4.95 0.52 18.45
C GLU A 117 6.08 -0.37 17.93
N LEU A 118 5.76 -1.65 17.69
CA LEU A 118 6.72 -2.59 17.10
C LEU A 118 7.17 -2.15 15.70
N GLY A 119 6.26 -1.56 14.93
CA GLY A 119 6.55 -1.05 13.59
C GLY A 119 7.57 0.08 13.58
N GLU A 120 7.48 1.03 14.52
CA GLU A 120 8.45 2.11 14.68
C GLU A 120 9.87 1.55 14.99
N GLU A 121 9.97 0.61 15.93
CA GLU A 121 11.23 -0.03 16.25
C GLU A 121 11.82 -0.80 15.05
N ILE A 122 10.99 -1.58 14.36
CA ILE A 122 11.39 -2.37 13.20
C ILE A 122 11.84 -1.46 12.05
N PHE A 123 11.17 -0.32 11.86
CA PHE A 123 11.60 0.65 10.87
C PHE A 123 13.03 1.11 11.13
N ASP A 124 13.33 1.54 12.35
CA ASP A 124 14.67 2.03 12.71
C ASP A 124 15.75 0.95 12.56
N GLU A 125 15.47 -0.27 12.96
CA GLU A 125 16.42 -1.38 12.92
C GLU A 125 16.64 -1.97 11.52
N ALA A 126 15.57 -2.11 10.73
CA ALA A 126 15.60 -2.96 9.54
C ALA A 126 15.21 -2.26 8.23
N MET A 127 14.54 -1.09 8.28
CA MET A 127 13.96 -0.47 7.09
C MET A 127 14.60 0.87 6.74
N ALA A 128 14.96 1.71 7.72
CA ALA A 128 15.47 3.06 7.49
C ALA A 128 16.68 3.11 6.52
N HIS A 129 17.62 2.19 6.66
CA HIS A 129 18.82 2.11 5.80
C HIS A 129 18.55 1.57 4.39
N ARG A 130 17.32 1.14 4.10
CA ARG A 130 16.86 0.61 2.80
C ARG A 130 16.13 1.64 1.95
N ILE A 131 15.84 2.81 2.50
CA ILE A 131 15.24 3.90 1.75
C ILE A 131 16.20 4.34 0.65
N TRP A 132 15.72 4.40 -0.58
CA TRP A 132 16.50 4.88 -1.72
C TRP A 132 16.76 6.39 -1.59
N PRO A 133 18.03 6.84 -1.53
CA PRO A 133 18.34 8.28 -1.41
C PRO A 133 17.77 9.10 -2.57
N GLY A 134 17.79 8.55 -3.79
CA GLY A 134 17.27 9.21 -4.99
C GLY A 134 15.77 9.45 -4.94
N THR A 135 15.00 8.43 -4.57
CA THR A 135 13.54 8.54 -4.47
C THR A 135 13.13 9.43 -3.30
N ARG A 136 13.88 9.37 -2.17
CA ARG A 136 13.69 10.30 -1.06
C ARG A 136 13.92 11.76 -1.48
N ALA A 137 14.98 12.03 -2.24
CA ALA A 137 15.25 13.36 -2.76
C ALA A 137 14.16 13.83 -3.73
N LEU A 138 13.65 12.92 -4.56
CA LEU A 138 12.55 13.22 -5.48
C LEU A 138 11.24 13.56 -4.73
N ALA A 139 10.91 12.80 -3.68
CA ALA A 139 9.79 13.12 -2.81
C ALA A 139 9.94 14.48 -2.12
N GLN A 140 11.17 14.80 -1.66
CA GLN A 140 11.49 16.10 -1.06
C GLN A 140 11.32 17.26 -2.06
N LEU A 141 11.69 17.08 -3.33
CA LEU A 141 11.47 18.11 -4.36
C LEU A 141 10.00 18.47 -4.51
N HIS A 142 9.09 17.46 -4.49
CA HIS A 142 7.65 17.71 -4.52
C HIS A 142 7.18 18.48 -3.29
N LEU A 143 7.67 18.13 -2.09
CA LEU A 143 7.35 18.87 -0.87
C LEU A 143 7.88 20.31 -0.92
N ASP A 144 9.08 20.53 -1.42
CA ASP A 144 9.68 21.86 -1.57
C ASP A 144 8.92 22.74 -2.59
N GLU A 145 8.28 22.11 -3.59
CA GLU A 145 7.36 22.76 -4.52
C GLU A 145 5.96 23.00 -3.91
N GLY A 146 5.75 22.63 -2.65
CA GLY A 146 4.49 22.78 -1.94
C GLY A 146 3.41 21.80 -2.36
N GLN A 147 3.79 20.69 -2.96
CA GLN A 147 2.88 19.62 -3.34
C GLN A 147 2.74 18.60 -2.19
N ARG A 148 1.60 17.93 -2.14
CA ARG A 148 1.40 16.82 -1.21
C ARG A 148 2.03 15.54 -1.75
N VAL A 149 2.66 14.75 -0.87
CA VAL A 149 3.33 13.50 -1.25
C VAL A 149 2.73 12.33 -0.48
N TRP A 150 2.25 11.33 -1.21
CA TRP A 150 1.56 10.17 -0.68
C TRP A 150 2.26 8.88 -1.07
N LEU A 151 2.38 7.97 -0.11
CA LEU A 151 2.74 6.58 -0.41
C LEU A 151 1.48 5.78 -0.80
N VAL A 152 1.64 4.83 -1.74
CA VAL A 152 0.55 3.94 -2.18
C VAL A 152 1.08 2.52 -2.31
N THR A 153 0.74 1.64 -1.38
CA THR A 153 1.37 0.31 -1.29
C THR A 153 0.39 -0.81 -0.96
N ALA A 154 0.70 -2.03 -1.39
CA ALA A 154 0.00 -3.23 -0.96
C ALA A 154 0.33 -3.67 0.48
N ALA A 155 1.37 -3.09 1.09
CA ALA A 155 1.72 -3.33 2.49
C ALA A 155 0.60 -2.83 3.44
N PRO A 156 0.54 -3.33 4.69
CA PRO A 156 -0.35 -2.80 5.71
C PRO A 156 -0.23 -1.30 5.89
N ILE A 157 -1.36 -0.64 6.11
CA ILE A 157 -1.42 0.83 6.27
C ILE A 157 -0.52 1.32 7.40
N GLU A 158 -0.42 0.57 8.49
CA GLU A 158 0.40 0.90 9.66
C GLU A 158 1.87 1.07 9.28
N ILE A 159 2.40 0.16 8.45
CA ILE A 159 3.78 0.24 7.96
C ILE A 159 3.95 1.44 7.03
N ALA A 160 3.01 1.62 6.11
CA ALA A 160 3.06 2.70 5.14
C ALA A 160 3.03 4.07 5.83
N GLN A 161 2.22 4.23 6.87
CA GLN A 161 2.15 5.45 7.68
C GLN A 161 3.44 5.71 8.44
N ILE A 162 4.05 4.67 9.04
CA ILE A 162 5.37 4.80 9.69
C ILE A 162 6.41 5.31 8.68
N ILE A 163 6.49 4.69 7.49
CA ILE A 163 7.43 5.13 6.45
C ILE A 163 7.16 6.60 6.06
N ALA A 164 5.89 6.96 5.83
CA ALA A 164 5.53 8.32 5.46
C ALA A 164 5.93 9.35 6.53
N ARG A 165 5.60 9.10 7.80
CA ARG A 165 5.98 9.97 8.93
C ARG A 165 7.50 10.13 9.03
N ARG A 166 8.24 9.03 8.95
CA ARG A 166 9.72 9.04 9.04
C ARG A 166 10.39 9.75 7.87
N LEU A 167 9.72 9.84 6.73
CA LEU A 167 10.21 10.59 5.56
C LEU A 167 9.68 12.03 5.50
N GLY A 168 8.79 12.44 6.42
CA GLY A 168 8.15 13.75 6.42
C GLY A 168 7.16 13.96 5.26
N LEU A 169 6.54 12.87 4.78
CA LEU A 169 5.56 12.93 3.69
C LEU A 169 4.16 13.29 4.22
N THR A 170 3.26 13.65 3.31
CA THR A 170 1.90 14.04 3.66
C THR A 170 1.10 12.89 4.27
N GLY A 171 1.32 11.65 3.79
CA GLY A 171 0.65 10.48 4.32
C GLY A 171 0.85 9.24 3.47
N ALA A 172 0.05 8.22 3.75
CA ALA A 172 0.13 6.94 3.05
C ALA A 172 -1.24 6.31 2.84
N MET A 173 -1.34 5.50 1.79
CA MET A 173 -2.43 4.58 1.51
C MET A 173 -1.86 3.16 1.46
N GLY A 174 -2.40 2.27 2.27
CA GLY A 174 -1.97 0.87 2.38
C GLY A 174 -3.17 -0.07 2.48
N THR A 175 -2.90 -1.36 2.55
CA THR A 175 -3.93 -2.36 2.82
C THR A 175 -4.46 -2.20 4.24
N VAL A 176 -5.77 -2.10 4.39
CA VAL A 176 -6.42 -1.87 5.69
C VAL A 176 -6.86 -3.20 6.30
N SER A 177 -6.31 -3.52 7.47
CA SER A 177 -6.79 -4.64 8.30
C SER A 177 -8.01 -4.20 9.13
N GLU A 178 -9.01 -5.08 9.21
CA GLU A 178 -10.20 -4.82 10.02
C GLU A 178 -9.86 -4.92 11.50
N HIS A 179 -10.29 -3.94 12.27
CA HIS A 179 -10.21 -3.98 13.73
C HIS A 179 -11.53 -3.51 14.39
N LEU A 180 -11.82 -4.01 15.57
CA LEU A 180 -12.93 -3.60 16.41
C LEU A 180 -12.35 -3.11 17.73
N ASP A 181 -12.69 -1.89 18.13
CA ASP A 181 -12.17 -1.26 19.36
C ASP A 181 -10.64 -1.32 19.48
N GLY A 182 -9.93 -1.16 18.33
CA GLY A 182 -8.48 -1.18 18.27
C GLY A 182 -7.85 -2.57 18.33
N ILE A 183 -8.65 -3.66 18.23
CA ILE A 183 -8.17 -5.05 18.20
C ILE A 183 -8.41 -5.64 16.81
N TYR A 184 -7.37 -6.19 16.19
CA TYR A 184 -7.47 -6.79 14.87
C TYR A 184 -8.35 -8.04 14.87
N THR A 185 -9.22 -8.14 13.86
CA THR A 185 -10.10 -9.30 13.66
C THR A 185 -9.45 -10.42 12.85
N GLY A 186 -8.29 -10.15 12.22
CA GLY A 186 -7.64 -11.06 11.27
C GLY A 186 -8.26 -11.03 9.88
N ARG A 187 -9.07 -10.02 9.55
CA ARG A 187 -9.66 -9.81 8.23
C ARG A 187 -9.19 -8.51 7.60
N LEU A 188 -9.37 -8.37 6.29
CA LEU A 188 -9.18 -7.11 5.58
C LEU A 188 -10.49 -6.34 5.42
N VAL A 189 -10.38 -5.02 5.36
CA VAL A 189 -11.46 -4.16 4.84
C VAL A 189 -11.35 -4.15 3.32
N GLY A 190 -12.19 -4.96 2.66
CA GLY A 190 -12.13 -5.12 1.21
C GLY A 190 -11.08 -6.12 0.75
N ASP A 191 -10.13 -5.67 -0.05
CA ASP A 191 -9.06 -6.48 -0.63
C ASP A 191 -7.66 -5.87 -0.36
N LEU A 192 -6.60 -6.51 -0.84
CA LEU A 192 -5.26 -5.91 -0.85
C LEU A 192 -5.24 -4.66 -1.73
N LEU A 193 -4.51 -3.63 -1.30
CA LEU A 193 -4.30 -2.41 -2.08
C LEU A 193 -3.27 -2.65 -3.19
N HIS A 194 -3.64 -3.44 -4.18
CA HIS A 194 -2.77 -3.86 -5.28
C HIS A 194 -3.43 -3.66 -6.64
N GLY A 195 -2.63 -3.31 -7.66
CA GLY A 195 -3.12 -3.13 -9.03
C GLY A 195 -4.27 -2.11 -9.11
N PRO A 196 -5.46 -2.52 -9.61
CA PRO A 196 -6.61 -1.61 -9.73
C PRO A 196 -7.05 -0.95 -8.42
N ALA A 197 -6.90 -1.60 -7.26
CA ALA A 197 -7.26 -1.03 -5.97
C ALA A 197 -6.43 0.23 -5.64
N LYS A 198 -5.16 0.30 -6.08
CA LYS A 198 -4.34 1.51 -5.93
C LYS A 198 -4.94 2.70 -6.70
N SER A 199 -5.42 2.46 -7.92
CA SER A 199 -6.06 3.53 -8.71
C SER A 199 -7.37 4.01 -8.08
N GLU A 200 -8.19 3.10 -7.55
CA GLU A 200 -9.41 3.46 -6.83
C GLU A 200 -9.11 4.29 -5.56
N ALA A 201 -8.06 3.93 -4.82
CA ALA A 201 -7.64 4.70 -3.65
C ALA A 201 -7.21 6.13 -4.02
N ILE A 202 -6.43 6.28 -5.10
CA ILE A 202 -6.02 7.61 -5.58
C ILE A 202 -7.23 8.42 -6.05
N LEU A 203 -8.17 7.82 -6.77
CA LEU A 203 -9.41 8.50 -7.19
C LEU A 203 -10.23 8.97 -5.99
N ALA A 204 -10.40 8.11 -4.98
CA ALA A 204 -11.12 8.45 -3.76
C ALA A 204 -10.42 9.57 -2.97
N LEU A 205 -9.08 9.48 -2.83
CA LEU A 205 -8.29 10.53 -2.20
C LEU A 205 -8.36 11.84 -2.98
N ALA A 206 -8.23 11.81 -4.31
CA ALA A 206 -8.29 12.99 -5.16
C ALA A 206 -9.64 13.71 -5.05
N ALA A 207 -10.74 12.95 -5.01
CA ALA A 207 -12.08 13.50 -4.81
C ALA A 207 -12.23 14.16 -3.43
N ARG A 208 -11.68 13.54 -2.37
CA ARG A 208 -11.72 14.06 -1.00
C ARG A 208 -10.89 15.33 -0.84
N GLU A 209 -9.69 15.34 -1.42
CA GLU A 209 -8.68 16.38 -1.24
C GLU A 209 -8.73 17.47 -2.33
N GLY A 210 -9.62 17.34 -3.33
CA GLY A 210 -9.73 18.30 -4.44
C GLY A 210 -8.52 18.32 -5.37
N LEU A 211 -7.88 17.14 -5.62
CA LEU A 211 -6.72 17.05 -6.50
C LEU A 211 -7.13 17.03 -7.97
N ASP A 212 -6.36 17.71 -8.80
CA ASP A 212 -6.39 17.58 -10.26
C ASP A 212 -5.34 16.55 -10.68
N LEU A 213 -5.78 15.34 -10.98
CA LEU A 213 -4.87 14.24 -11.34
C LEU A 213 -4.04 14.53 -12.59
N SER A 214 -4.51 15.40 -13.50
CA SER A 214 -3.72 15.82 -14.67
C SER A 214 -2.47 16.63 -14.29
N ARG A 215 -2.42 17.16 -13.07
CA ARG A 215 -1.32 17.93 -12.49
C ARG A 215 -0.52 17.12 -11.47
N CYS A 216 -0.90 15.88 -11.25
CA CYS A 216 -0.23 14.98 -10.31
C CYS A 216 0.85 14.15 -10.99
N SER A 217 1.80 13.67 -10.18
CA SER A 217 2.84 12.72 -10.60
C SER A 217 2.64 11.38 -9.90
N ALA A 218 3.08 10.28 -10.54
CA ALA A 218 3.09 8.95 -9.91
C ALA A 218 4.38 8.19 -10.27
N TYR A 219 4.88 7.41 -9.31
CA TYR A 219 6.17 6.74 -9.34
C TYR A 219 6.03 5.27 -8.97
N SER A 220 6.54 4.35 -9.81
CA SER A 220 6.54 2.91 -9.52
C SER A 220 7.62 2.16 -10.30
N ASP A 221 8.01 0.98 -9.81
CA ASP A 221 8.92 0.04 -10.47
C ASP A 221 8.19 -1.08 -11.24
N SER A 222 6.88 -1.25 -11.03
CA SER A 222 6.12 -2.44 -11.43
C SER A 222 5.05 -2.17 -12.49
N VAL A 223 4.97 -3.08 -13.47
CA VAL A 223 3.87 -3.09 -14.46
C VAL A 223 2.49 -3.26 -13.81
N ASN A 224 2.40 -3.82 -12.61
CA ASN A 224 1.14 -3.98 -11.89
C ASN A 224 0.52 -2.64 -11.50
N ASP A 225 1.32 -1.58 -11.46
CA ASP A 225 0.90 -0.21 -11.12
C ASP A 225 0.53 0.64 -12.35
N LEU A 226 0.45 0.03 -13.54
CA LEU A 226 -0.07 0.73 -14.72
C LEU A 226 -1.42 1.42 -14.50
N PRO A 227 -2.40 0.82 -13.77
CA PRO A 227 -3.65 1.52 -13.46
C PRO A 227 -3.43 2.82 -12.66
N MET A 228 -2.50 2.82 -11.71
CA MET A 228 -2.12 3.99 -10.92
C MET A 228 -1.38 5.04 -11.78
N LEU A 229 -0.36 4.60 -12.52
CA LEU A 229 0.47 5.47 -13.37
C LEU A 229 -0.35 6.13 -14.48
N GLY A 230 -1.34 5.42 -15.02
CA GLY A 230 -2.22 5.94 -16.08
C GLY A 230 -3.26 6.96 -15.64
N LEU A 231 -3.42 7.21 -14.32
CA LEU A 231 -4.35 8.21 -13.81
C LEU A 231 -3.80 9.64 -13.84
N VAL A 232 -2.48 9.78 -13.81
CA VAL A 232 -1.81 11.06 -13.57
C VAL A 232 -1.26 11.69 -14.84
N GLY A 233 -1.06 13.01 -14.80
CA GLY A 233 -0.49 13.73 -15.94
C GLY A 233 1.00 13.50 -16.12
N ASP A 234 1.72 13.09 -15.06
CA ASP A 234 3.18 12.87 -15.11
C ASP A 234 3.57 11.51 -14.48
N PRO A 235 3.36 10.41 -15.21
CA PRO A 235 3.81 9.09 -14.80
C PRO A 235 5.31 8.91 -14.97
N CYS A 236 5.94 8.27 -13.99
CA CYS A 236 7.38 8.03 -14.00
C CYS A 236 7.72 6.61 -13.53
N ALA A 237 8.54 5.90 -14.28
CA ALA A 237 9.00 4.57 -13.95
C ALA A 237 10.36 4.63 -13.23
N ILE A 238 10.44 4.13 -12.00
CA ILE A 238 11.66 4.07 -11.18
C ILE A 238 12.22 2.66 -11.22
N ILE A 239 13.46 2.49 -11.72
CA ILE A 239 14.12 1.17 -11.84
C ILE A 239 13.14 0.08 -12.33
N PRO A 240 12.38 0.32 -13.40
CA PRO A 240 11.21 -0.47 -13.75
C PRO A 240 11.54 -1.90 -14.14
N ASP A 241 10.60 -2.81 -13.87
CA ASP A 241 10.60 -4.14 -14.47
C ASP A 241 10.57 -4.06 -16.02
N ALA A 242 10.85 -5.19 -16.68
CA ALA A 242 10.99 -5.22 -18.14
C ALA A 242 9.71 -4.80 -18.88
N LYS A 243 8.53 -5.12 -18.32
CA LYS A 243 7.24 -4.80 -18.94
C LYS A 243 6.89 -3.33 -18.77
N LEU A 244 7.05 -2.79 -17.54
CA LEU A 244 6.85 -1.37 -17.29
C LEU A 244 7.83 -0.52 -18.10
N ARG A 245 9.09 -0.94 -18.19
CA ARG A 245 10.11 -0.26 -19.03
C ARG A 245 9.73 -0.20 -20.49
N ALA A 246 9.21 -1.30 -21.04
CA ALA A 246 8.74 -1.34 -22.44
C ALA A 246 7.55 -0.38 -22.62
N HIS A 247 6.57 -0.43 -21.74
CA HIS A 247 5.39 0.43 -21.77
C HIS A 247 5.77 1.92 -21.65
N ALA A 248 6.64 2.26 -20.69
CA ALA A 248 7.11 3.64 -20.47
C ALA A 248 7.80 4.21 -21.72
N ARG A 249 8.63 3.41 -22.39
CA ARG A 249 9.29 3.81 -23.66
C ARG A 249 8.28 4.04 -24.79
N GLU A 250 7.30 3.15 -24.92
CA GLU A 250 6.25 3.26 -25.94
C GLU A 250 5.41 4.52 -25.77
N HIS A 251 5.14 4.91 -24.51
CA HIS A 251 4.29 6.07 -24.18
C HIS A 251 5.08 7.35 -23.85
N GLY A 252 6.40 7.33 -23.98
CA GLY A 252 7.24 8.49 -23.71
C GLY A 252 7.31 8.92 -22.24
N TRP A 253 7.06 7.98 -21.30
CA TRP A 253 7.14 8.25 -19.87
C TRP A 253 8.60 8.39 -19.41
N ARG A 254 8.79 9.16 -18.34
CA ARG A 254 10.12 9.28 -17.73
C ARG A 254 10.54 7.95 -17.10
N ILE A 255 11.83 7.63 -17.20
CA ILE A 255 12.44 6.43 -16.61
C ILE A 255 13.68 6.88 -15.84
N HIS A 256 13.77 6.52 -14.58
CA HIS A 256 14.90 6.76 -13.69
C HIS A 256 15.55 5.48 -13.21
#